data_bdd164ad223fe9133c9bfe80aed6e4ad
#
_entry.id   bdd164ad223fe9133c9bfe80aed6e4ad
#
_cell.length_a   1.000
_cell.length_b   1.000
_cell.length_c   1.000
_cell.angle_alpha   90.00
_cell.angle_beta   90.00
_cell.angle_gamma   90.00
#
_symmetry.space_group_name_H-M   'P 1'
#
loop_
_entity.id
_entity.type
_entity.pdbx_description
1 polymer ?
#
loop_
_entity_poly.entity_id
_entity_poly.type
_entity_poly.pdbx_seq_one_letter_code
_entity_poly.pdbx_strand_id
1 'polypeptide(L)'
;MQKFLNYDGLQSLVAKIQDSYLTRSNSVFLLQHDTSNHIERFVVPEYWTANAHLGACCGVVVQVAGKIYVLAPVQATLPWATSSQLVGAAVSNYFDAMLDLDGKAKTAAIVSRYGTGTGYAAGYCNAYSNGAIEAGKWWLGSAGEWMEIGTMRAGVLRAYEMLGVSFGGSQNSSTEYSSSNFWYAQAMLDWCQQISRWRPKTTAGPTTPITRLR
;
A
#
# COMPACT_ATOMS: atom_id res chain seq x y z
N MET A 1 23.04 -13.13 19.04
CA MET A 1 21.88 -12.25 18.82
C MET A 1 21.74 -12.07 17.30
N GLN A 2 20.84 -12.84 16.67
CA GLN A 2 20.59 -12.73 15.23
C GLN A 2 19.88 -11.40 14.98
N LYS A 3 20.48 -10.56 14.14
CA LYS A 3 19.85 -9.30 13.72
C LYS A 3 18.73 -9.66 12.76
N PHE A 4 17.49 -9.37 13.17
CA PHE A 4 16.36 -9.33 12.23
C PHE A 4 16.71 -8.42 11.07
N LEU A 5 16.32 -8.80 9.85
CA LEU A 5 16.28 -7.87 8.74
C LEU A 5 15.27 -6.78 9.12
N ASN A 6 15.78 -5.65 9.59
CA ASN A 6 14.99 -4.45 9.75
C ASN A 6 14.63 -3.90 8.35
N TYR A 7 13.89 -2.82 8.30
CA TYR A 7 13.50 -2.16 7.04
C TYR A 7 14.71 -1.91 6.11
N ASP A 8 15.87 -1.55 6.64
CA ASP A 8 17.10 -1.31 5.86
C ASP A 8 17.69 -2.61 5.30
N GLY A 9 17.58 -3.71 6.03
CA GLY A 9 17.96 -5.04 5.53
C GLY A 9 17.04 -5.53 4.41
N LEU A 10 15.75 -5.21 4.48
CA LEU A 10 14.79 -5.45 3.42
C LEU A 10 15.10 -4.61 2.17
N GLN A 11 15.47 -3.34 2.35
CA GLN A 11 15.95 -2.46 1.28
C GLN A 11 17.19 -3.03 0.58
N SER A 12 18.15 -3.54 1.37
CA SER A 12 19.36 -4.20 0.85
C SER A 12 19.05 -5.47 0.06
N LEU A 13 18.09 -6.29 0.52
CA LEU A 13 17.65 -7.47 -0.19
C LEU A 13 17.01 -7.11 -1.53
N VAL A 14 16.15 -6.11 -1.54
CA VAL A 14 15.51 -5.61 -2.78
C VAL A 14 16.55 -5.10 -3.75
N ALA A 15 17.55 -4.33 -3.31
CA ALA A 15 18.63 -3.87 -4.17
C ALA A 15 19.39 -5.03 -4.84
N LYS A 16 19.69 -6.09 -4.09
CA LYS A 16 20.34 -7.30 -4.64
C LYS A 16 19.47 -8.07 -5.64
N ILE A 17 18.16 -8.09 -5.43
CA ILE A 17 17.22 -8.77 -6.32
C ILE A 17 16.99 -7.91 -7.58
N GLN A 18 16.97 -6.59 -7.45
CA GLN A 18 16.90 -5.65 -8.58
C GLN A 18 18.06 -5.84 -9.55
N ASP A 19 19.28 -6.08 -9.04
CA ASP A 19 20.46 -6.32 -9.90
C ASP A 19 20.40 -7.64 -10.68
N SER A 20 19.60 -8.61 -10.24
CA SER A 20 19.68 -9.94 -10.84
C SER A 20 18.53 -10.33 -11.77
N TYR A 21 17.27 -10.01 -11.46
CA TYR A 21 16.12 -10.52 -12.24
C TYR A 21 14.90 -9.61 -12.37
N LEU A 22 14.68 -8.66 -11.46
CA LEU A 22 13.44 -7.89 -11.38
C LEU A 22 13.44 -6.61 -12.23
N THR A 23 14.56 -6.23 -12.82
CA THR A 23 14.72 -4.95 -13.53
C THR A 23 13.95 -4.86 -14.85
N ARG A 24 13.34 -5.93 -15.34
CA ARG A 24 12.79 -5.98 -16.71
C ARG A 24 11.31 -6.26 -16.87
N SER A 25 10.57 -6.59 -15.81
CA SER A 25 9.13 -6.88 -15.95
C SER A 25 8.32 -6.36 -14.78
N ASN A 26 7.15 -5.82 -15.06
CA ASN A 26 6.13 -5.61 -14.05
C ASN A 26 5.72 -6.95 -13.45
N SER A 27 5.72 -7.06 -12.13
CA SER A 27 5.53 -8.34 -11.44
C SER A 27 4.85 -8.16 -10.09
N VAL A 28 4.18 -9.21 -9.62
CA VAL A 28 3.57 -9.27 -8.28
C VAL A 28 4.10 -10.50 -7.55
N PHE A 29 4.51 -10.31 -6.30
CA PHE A 29 5.01 -11.35 -5.41
C PHE A 29 4.39 -11.21 -4.02
N LEU A 30 4.52 -12.26 -3.21
CA LEU A 30 4.28 -12.22 -1.78
C LEU A 30 5.61 -12.09 -1.04
N LEU A 31 5.70 -11.13 -0.14
CA LEU A 31 6.83 -11.00 0.78
C LEU A 31 6.57 -11.93 1.97
N GLN A 32 7.40 -12.94 2.13
CA GLN A 32 7.33 -13.89 3.24
C GLN A 32 8.47 -13.65 4.23
N HIS A 33 8.15 -13.60 5.50
CA HIS A 33 9.12 -13.64 6.59
C HIS A 33 9.28 -15.09 7.08
N ASP A 34 10.42 -15.68 6.80
CA ASP A 34 10.78 -17.03 7.28
C ASP A 34 11.19 -16.93 8.76
N THR A 35 10.33 -17.42 9.64
CA THR A 35 10.54 -17.37 11.09
C THR A 35 11.66 -18.30 11.57
N SER A 36 12.03 -19.31 10.80
CA SER A 36 13.06 -20.30 11.18
C SER A 36 14.47 -19.78 10.90
N ASN A 37 14.63 -19.10 9.76
CA ASN A 37 15.93 -18.63 9.28
C ASN A 37 16.07 -17.10 9.36
N HIS A 38 15.02 -16.38 9.73
CA HIS A 38 14.95 -14.91 9.73
C HIS A 38 15.32 -14.32 8.37
N ILE A 39 14.82 -14.93 7.29
CA ILE A 39 15.09 -14.54 5.91
C ILE A 39 13.78 -14.06 5.27
N GLU A 40 13.87 -12.93 4.57
CA GLU A 40 12.80 -12.45 3.72
C GLU A 40 12.88 -13.13 2.35
N ARG A 41 11.74 -13.57 1.85
CA ARG A 41 11.62 -14.22 0.53
C ARG A 41 10.54 -13.59 -0.30
N PHE A 42 10.75 -13.54 -1.60
CA PHE A 42 9.70 -13.27 -2.56
C PHE A 42 9.13 -14.59 -3.09
N VAL A 43 7.85 -14.80 -2.86
CA VAL A 43 7.13 -16.00 -3.28
C VAL A 43 6.16 -15.62 -4.38
N VAL A 44 6.20 -16.34 -5.49
CA VAL A 44 5.19 -16.20 -6.55
C VAL A 44 3.83 -16.62 -5.95
N PRO A 45 2.74 -15.88 -6.16
CA PRO A 45 1.46 -16.14 -5.50
C PRO A 45 0.98 -17.59 -5.62
N GLU A 46 1.17 -18.21 -6.79
CA GLU A 46 0.76 -19.60 -7.06
C GLU A 46 1.48 -20.64 -6.19
N TYR A 47 2.66 -20.30 -5.67
CA TYR A 47 3.44 -21.19 -4.80
C TYR A 47 3.23 -20.88 -3.30
N TRP A 48 2.36 -19.94 -2.95
CA TRP A 48 2.13 -19.54 -1.56
C TRP A 48 1.70 -20.70 -0.68
N THR A 49 0.70 -21.48 -1.10
CA THR A 49 0.17 -22.60 -0.31
C THR A 49 1.24 -23.62 0.04
N ALA A 50 2.15 -23.93 -0.91
CA ALA A 50 3.26 -24.84 -0.68
C ALA A 50 4.32 -24.28 0.28
N ASN A 51 4.44 -22.97 0.40
CA ASN A 51 5.46 -22.29 1.19
C ASN A 51 4.91 -21.62 2.46
N ALA A 52 3.60 -21.60 2.69
CA ALA A 52 2.98 -20.90 3.81
C ALA A 52 3.47 -21.39 5.19
N HIS A 53 3.89 -22.65 5.29
CA HIS A 53 4.45 -23.23 6.50
C HIS A 53 5.83 -22.66 6.88
N LEU A 54 6.52 -21.98 5.97
CA LEU A 54 7.85 -21.41 6.19
C LEU A 54 7.82 -20.04 6.86
N GLY A 55 6.66 -19.40 6.92
CA GLY A 55 6.54 -18.10 7.58
C GLY A 55 5.31 -17.29 7.13
N ALA A 56 5.08 -16.17 7.80
CA ALA A 56 3.95 -15.29 7.53
C ALA A 56 4.16 -14.42 6.29
N CYS A 57 3.07 -14.07 5.60
CA CYS A 57 3.11 -13.05 4.58
C CYS A 57 3.20 -11.66 5.24
N CYS A 58 4.22 -10.89 4.87
CA CYS A 58 4.44 -9.53 5.34
C CYS A 58 3.95 -8.47 4.34
N GLY A 59 3.64 -8.85 3.11
CA GLY A 59 3.10 -7.93 2.13
C GLY A 59 2.92 -8.51 0.73
N VAL A 60 2.11 -7.83 -0.06
CA VAL A 60 1.99 -8.06 -1.50
C VAL A 60 2.92 -7.05 -2.19
N VAL A 61 3.96 -7.55 -2.81
CA VAL A 61 4.98 -6.76 -3.53
C VAL A 61 4.50 -6.52 -4.95
N VAL A 62 4.47 -5.26 -5.37
CA VAL A 62 4.08 -4.85 -6.72
C VAL A 62 5.22 -4.07 -7.34
N GLN A 63 5.84 -4.66 -8.34
CA GLN A 63 6.85 -3.98 -9.14
C GLN A 63 6.19 -3.37 -10.38
N VAL A 64 6.27 -2.07 -10.50
CA VAL A 64 5.63 -1.31 -11.58
C VAL A 64 6.36 0.01 -11.80
N ALA A 65 6.52 0.42 -13.06
CA ALA A 65 7.10 1.70 -13.45
C ALA A 65 8.49 1.97 -12.80
N GLY A 66 9.30 0.92 -12.62
CA GLY A 66 10.62 1.02 -11.95
C GLY A 66 10.56 1.25 -10.44
N LYS A 67 9.39 1.12 -9.83
CA LYS A 67 9.16 1.23 -8.38
C LYS A 67 8.74 -0.11 -7.80
N ILE A 68 8.98 -0.30 -6.51
CA ILE A 68 8.56 -1.48 -5.77
C ILE A 68 7.67 -1.03 -4.62
N TYR A 69 6.37 -1.22 -4.78
CA TYR A 69 5.39 -1.03 -3.71
C TYR A 69 5.24 -2.32 -2.91
N VAL A 70 4.95 -2.19 -1.62
CA VAL A 70 4.50 -3.30 -0.78
C VAL A 70 3.17 -2.89 -0.17
N LEU A 71 2.14 -3.68 -0.40
CA LEU A 71 0.82 -3.52 0.18
C LEU A 71 0.72 -4.42 1.41
N ALA A 72 0.15 -3.91 2.49
CA ALA A 72 -0.12 -4.73 3.68
C ALA A 72 -1.06 -5.89 3.34
N PRO A 73 -0.82 -7.11 3.86
CA PRO A 73 -1.69 -8.27 3.61
C PRO A 73 -3.00 -8.21 4.43
N VAL A 74 -3.46 -7.02 4.71
CA VAL A 74 -4.68 -6.72 5.46
C VAL A 74 -5.37 -5.49 4.87
N GLN A 75 -6.68 -5.40 5.07
CA GLN A 75 -7.47 -4.24 4.69
C GLN A 75 -8.43 -3.88 5.81
N ALA A 76 -8.57 -2.60 6.11
CA ALA A 76 -9.57 -2.06 7.02
C ALA A 76 -10.60 -1.22 6.27
N THR A 77 -11.77 -1.02 6.85
CA THR A 77 -12.78 -0.08 6.35
C THR A 77 -12.85 1.10 7.31
N LEU A 78 -12.34 2.24 6.89
CA LEU A 78 -12.15 3.40 7.75
C LEU A 78 -12.57 4.70 7.04
N PRO A 79 -13.05 5.71 7.78
CA PRO A 79 -13.19 7.05 7.24
C PRO A 79 -11.82 7.62 6.88
N TRP A 80 -11.77 8.53 5.93
CA TRP A 80 -10.54 9.22 5.57
C TRP A 80 -10.00 10.07 6.73
N ALA A 81 -10.91 10.79 7.39
CA ALA A 81 -10.65 11.61 8.57
C ALA A 81 -11.88 11.67 9.49
N THR A 82 -11.68 12.15 10.70
CA THR A 82 -12.72 12.32 11.70
C THR A 82 -13.54 13.62 11.52
N SER A 83 -13.05 14.54 10.69
CA SER A 83 -13.73 15.82 10.39
C SER A 83 -13.33 16.33 8.99
N SER A 84 -14.13 17.27 8.48
CA SER A 84 -13.95 17.87 7.17
C SER A 84 -13.10 19.13 7.25
N GLN A 85 -11.78 18.99 7.09
CA GLN A 85 -10.83 20.12 7.06
C GLN A 85 -9.80 19.90 5.97
N LEU A 86 -9.33 20.97 5.35
CA LEU A 86 -8.20 20.90 4.44
C LEU A 86 -6.90 20.72 5.25
N VAL A 87 -6.08 19.77 4.86
CA VAL A 87 -4.81 19.45 5.53
C VAL A 87 -3.63 19.98 4.73
N GLY A 88 -3.69 19.82 3.41
CA GLY A 88 -2.66 20.25 2.48
C GLY A 88 -3.24 21.06 1.32
N ALA A 89 -2.53 21.05 0.20
CA ALA A 89 -3.06 21.61 -1.03
C ALA A 89 -4.10 20.67 -1.63
N ALA A 90 -5.30 21.20 -1.89
CA ALA A 90 -6.33 20.46 -2.62
C ALA A 90 -5.90 20.24 -4.07
N VAL A 91 -6.11 19.03 -4.56
CA VAL A 91 -5.89 18.64 -5.96
C VAL A 91 -7.26 18.47 -6.60
N SER A 92 -7.80 19.54 -7.17
CA SER A 92 -9.16 19.53 -7.74
C SER A 92 -9.21 19.02 -9.19
N ASN A 93 -8.07 18.98 -9.88
CA ASN A 93 -7.95 18.47 -11.23
C ASN A 93 -7.71 16.95 -11.22
N TYR A 94 -8.44 16.23 -12.08
CA TYR A 94 -8.35 14.78 -12.18
C TYR A 94 -6.97 14.30 -12.65
N PHE A 95 -6.37 14.95 -13.65
CA PHE A 95 -5.07 14.54 -14.17
C PHE A 95 -3.96 14.80 -13.17
N ASP A 96 -4.03 15.92 -12.44
CA ASP A 96 -3.07 16.21 -11.37
C ASP A 96 -3.16 15.19 -10.24
N ALA A 97 -4.38 14.73 -9.91
CA ALA A 97 -4.58 13.67 -8.93
C ALA A 97 -3.99 12.32 -9.37
N MET A 98 -4.09 12.00 -10.67
CA MET A 98 -3.45 10.79 -11.23
C MET A 98 -1.93 10.85 -11.22
N LEU A 99 -1.34 12.03 -11.23
CA LEU A 99 0.10 12.24 -11.16
C LEU A 99 0.63 12.43 -9.73
N ASP A 100 -0.26 12.44 -8.75
CA ASP A 100 0.10 12.60 -7.35
C ASP A 100 0.72 11.31 -6.80
N LEU A 101 2.03 11.31 -6.58
CA LEU A 101 2.82 10.18 -6.09
C LEU A 101 3.41 10.43 -4.70
N ASP A 102 2.83 11.37 -3.94
CA ASP A 102 3.37 11.83 -2.66
C ASP A 102 2.53 11.37 -1.45
N GLY A 103 2.08 10.12 -1.49
CA GLY A 103 1.25 9.54 -0.44
C GLY A 103 1.89 9.57 0.94
N LYS A 104 3.20 9.36 1.03
CA LYS A 104 3.94 9.37 2.29
C LYS A 104 3.90 10.74 2.97
N ALA A 105 4.23 11.82 2.26
CA ALA A 105 4.22 13.17 2.84
C ALA A 105 2.80 13.62 3.17
N LYS A 106 1.82 13.29 2.31
CA LYS A 106 0.40 13.57 2.59
C LYS A 106 -0.10 12.84 3.83
N THR A 107 0.25 11.56 3.99
CA THR A 107 -0.07 10.81 5.21
C THR A 107 0.51 11.46 6.44
N ALA A 108 1.76 11.88 6.40
CA ALA A 108 2.40 12.59 7.51
C ALA A 108 1.67 13.89 7.86
N ALA A 109 1.27 14.68 6.86
CA ALA A 109 0.49 15.91 7.07
C ALA A 109 -0.89 15.62 7.70
N ILE A 110 -1.59 14.57 7.21
CA ILE A 110 -2.88 14.15 7.76
C ILE A 110 -2.74 13.71 9.22
N VAL A 111 -1.72 12.91 9.53
CA VAL A 111 -1.43 12.44 10.90
C VAL A 111 -1.04 13.61 11.81
N SER A 112 -0.24 14.56 11.31
CA SER A 112 0.08 15.78 12.05
C SER A 112 -1.17 16.60 12.40
N ARG A 113 -2.19 16.59 11.53
CA ARG A 113 -3.45 17.34 11.74
C ARG A 113 -4.42 16.63 12.68
N TYR A 114 -4.59 15.32 12.54
CA TYR A 114 -5.63 14.54 13.22
C TYR A 114 -5.11 13.67 14.37
N GLY A 115 -3.78 13.60 14.55
CA GLY A 115 -3.12 12.78 15.57
C GLY A 115 -2.85 11.34 15.11
N THR A 116 -2.21 10.57 15.97
CA THR A 116 -1.75 9.20 15.70
C THR A 116 -2.82 8.12 15.91
N GLY A 117 -4.09 8.49 16.09
CA GLY A 117 -5.18 7.55 16.28
C GLY A 117 -5.41 6.65 15.05
N THR A 118 -5.81 5.41 15.28
CA THR A 118 -6.03 4.39 14.22
C THR A 118 -7.47 4.34 13.70
N GLY A 119 -8.36 5.19 14.19
CA GLY A 119 -9.77 5.23 13.80
C GLY A 119 -10.05 5.91 12.44
N TYR A 120 -9.01 6.26 11.69
CA TYR A 120 -9.10 6.88 10.37
C TYR A 120 -7.95 6.41 9.47
N ALA A 121 -8.11 6.54 8.15
CA ALA A 121 -7.28 5.87 7.16
C ALA A 121 -5.78 6.16 7.30
N ALA A 122 -5.36 7.44 7.33
CA ALA A 122 -3.95 7.78 7.39
C ALA A 122 -3.29 7.38 8.72
N GLY A 123 -4.00 7.55 9.85
CA GLY A 123 -3.50 7.14 11.16
C GLY A 123 -3.34 5.63 11.26
N TYR A 124 -4.29 4.86 10.74
CA TYR A 124 -4.20 3.41 10.66
C TYR A 124 -2.99 2.97 9.83
N CYS A 125 -2.81 3.53 8.63
CA CYS A 125 -1.67 3.18 7.79
C CYS A 125 -0.34 3.53 8.46
N ASN A 126 -0.23 4.70 9.07
CA ASN A 126 1.01 5.13 9.74
C ASN A 126 1.36 4.26 10.97
N ALA A 127 0.35 3.79 11.70
CA ALA A 127 0.53 2.94 12.88
C ALA A 127 0.71 1.46 12.53
N TYR A 128 0.41 1.06 11.30
CA TYR A 128 0.52 -0.34 10.89
C TYR A 128 1.98 -0.80 10.97
N SER A 129 2.16 -2.03 11.44
CA SER A 129 3.44 -2.74 11.43
C SER A 129 3.20 -4.23 11.26
N ASN A 130 4.19 -4.92 10.77
CA ASN A 130 4.27 -6.38 10.74
C ASN A 130 5.68 -6.83 11.11
N GLY A 131 5.97 -8.13 11.08
CA GLY A 131 7.27 -8.64 11.50
C GLY A 131 8.47 -8.12 10.68
N ALA A 132 8.24 -7.61 9.47
CA ALA A 132 9.30 -7.18 8.54
C ALA A 132 9.40 -5.66 8.40
N ILE A 133 8.30 -4.94 8.53
CA ILE A 133 8.23 -3.50 8.26
C ILE A 133 7.56 -2.79 9.44
N GLU A 134 8.28 -1.84 10.03
CA GLU A 134 7.90 -1.12 11.24
C GLU A 134 6.78 -0.09 11.02
N ALA A 135 6.13 0.34 12.10
CA ALA A 135 5.25 1.49 12.12
C ALA A 135 5.98 2.77 11.67
N GLY A 136 5.26 3.68 11.03
CA GLY A 136 5.83 4.91 10.45
C GLY A 136 6.52 4.72 9.09
N LYS A 137 6.68 3.46 8.64
CA LYS A 137 7.18 3.16 7.28
C LYS A 137 6.04 2.95 6.28
N TRP A 138 4.82 2.81 6.76
CA TRP A 138 3.62 2.63 5.97
C TRP A 138 2.85 3.94 5.84
N TRP A 139 2.14 4.10 4.73
CA TRP A 139 1.33 5.27 4.48
C TRP A 139 0.04 4.93 3.71
N LEU A 140 -0.89 5.85 3.71
CA LEU A 140 -2.06 5.84 2.86
C LEU A 140 -1.63 6.25 1.45
N GLY A 141 -1.75 5.36 0.50
CA GLY A 141 -1.35 5.61 -0.89
C GLY A 141 -2.07 6.83 -1.48
N SER A 142 -1.34 7.62 -2.25
CA SER A 142 -1.95 8.69 -3.05
C SER A 142 -2.75 8.14 -4.23
N ALA A 143 -3.52 8.99 -4.87
CA ALA A 143 -4.33 8.59 -6.01
C ALA A 143 -3.47 8.07 -7.17
N GLY A 144 -2.36 8.73 -7.48
CA GLY A 144 -1.42 8.30 -8.52
C GLY A 144 -0.69 7.00 -8.17
N GLU A 145 -0.29 6.82 -6.89
CA GLU A 145 0.31 5.55 -6.47
C GLU A 145 -0.67 4.38 -6.65
N TRP A 146 -1.94 4.56 -6.32
CA TRP A 146 -2.96 3.55 -6.58
C TRP A 146 -3.19 3.30 -8.07
N MET A 147 -3.07 4.31 -8.92
CA MET A 147 -3.15 4.13 -10.37
C MET A 147 -1.98 3.30 -10.91
N GLU A 148 -0.75 3.57 -10.46
CA GLU A 148 0.41 2.74 -10.82
C GLU A 148 0.21 1.29 -10.36
N ILE A 149 -0.16 1.06 -9.10
CA ILE A 149 -0.45 -0.28 -8.56
C ILE A 149 -1.57 -0.97 -9.34
N GLY A 150 -2.60 -0.23 -9.73
CA GLY A 150 -3.75 -0.72 -10.49
C GLY A 150 -3.39 -1.28 -11.87
N THR A 151 -2.29 -0.86 -12.47
CA THR A 151 -1.81 -1.47 -13.72
C THR A 151 -1.45 -2.95 -13.56
N MET A 152 -1.16 -3.38 -12.32
CA MET A 152 -0.88 -4.76 -11.94
C MET A 152 -2.05 -5.47 -11.27
N ARG A 153 -3.26 -4.96 -11.44
CA ARG A 153 -4.49 -5.36 -10.76
C ARG A 153 -4.69 -6.89 -10.71
N ALA A 154 -4.60 -7.57 -11.84
CA ALA A 154 -4.85 -9.02 -11.89
C ALA A 154 -3.90 -9.79 -10.96
N GLY A 155 -2.62 -9.45 -10.96
CA GLY A 155 -1.63 -10.04 -10.06
C GLY A 155 -1.88 -9.69 -8.60
N VAL A 156 -2.27 -8.45 -8.30
CA VAL A 156 -2.59 -8.01 -6.93
C VAL A 156 -3.79 -8.77 -6.39
N LEU A 157 -4.90 -8.83 -7.15
CA LEU A 157 -6.10 -9.57 -6.74
C LEU A 157 -5.80 -11.05 -6.54
N ARG A 158 -5.01 -11.65 -7.45
CA ARG A 158 -4.58 -13.04 -7.33
C ARG A 158 -3.74 -13.28 -6.06
N ALA A 159 -2.83 -12.37 -5.74
CA ALA A 159 -2.00 -12.48 -4.53
C ALA A 159 -2.87 -12.47 -3.26
N TYR A 160 -3.84 -11.57 -3.16
CA TYR A 160 -4.77 -11.51 -2.01
C TYR A 160 -5.69 -12.74 -1.95
N GLU A 161 -6.15 -13.23 -3.10
CA GLU A 161 -6.92 -14.49 -3.17
C GLU A 161 -6.12 -15.67 -2.60
N MET A 162 -4.83 -15.80 -2.97
CA MET A 162 -3.96 -16.86 -2.47
C MET A 162 -3.70 -16.76 -0.96
N LEU A 163 -3.77 -15.55 -0.40
CA LEU A 163 -3.70 -15.32 1.05
C LEU A 163 -5.03 -15.58 1.77
N GLY A 164 -6.13 -15.80 1.05
CA GLY A 164 -7.46 -15.89 1.63
C GLY A 164 -7.99 -14.56 2.19
N VAL A 165 -7.43 -13.44 1.74
CA VAL A 165 -7.79 -12.10 2.18
C VAL A 165 -8.69 -11.43 1.15
N SER A 166 -9.87 -10.98 1.58
CA SER A 166 -10.74 -10.17 0.73
C SER A 166 -10.09 -8.80 0.48
N PHE A 167 -9.87 -8.47 -0.77
CA PHE A 167 -9.32 -7.18 -1.16
C PHE A 167 -10.36 -6.37 -1.93
N GLY A 168 -10.81 -5.25 -1.37
CA GLY A 168 -11.78 -4.37 -2.00
C GLY A 168 -11.21 -3.70 -3.25
N GLY A 169 -12.02 -3.65 -4.32
CA GLY A 169 -11.61 -3.09 -5.62
C GLY A 169 -11.36 -1.58 -5.62
N SER A 170 -11.72 -0.89 -4.55
CA SER A 170 -11.51 0.54 -4.38
C SER A 170 -10.70 0.80 -3.11
N GLN A 171 -9.96 1.91 -3.08
CA GLN A 171 -9.10 2.27 -1.96
C GLN A 171 -9.28 3.74 -1.57
N ASN A 172 -9.22 4.03 -0.29
CA ASN A 172 -8.99 5.39 0.18
C ASN A 172 -7.62 5.87 -0.32
N SER A 173 -7.54 7.11 -0.81
CA SER A 173 -6.25 7.72 -1.15
C SER A 173 -5.95 8.92 -0.25
N SER A 174 -4.67 9.26 -0.08
CA SER A 174 -4.26 10.45 0.68
C SER A 174 -4.44 11.77 -0.08
N THR A 175 -4.85 11.72 -1.34
CA THR A 175 -5.01 12.91 -2.20
C THR A 175 -6.33 13.60 -1.89
N GLU A 176 -6.26 14.83 -1.37
CA GLU A 176 -7.44 15.65 -1.07
C GLU A 176 -8.01 16.30 -2.34
N TYR A 177 -9.33 16.25 -2.50
CA TYR A 177 -10.04 16.99 -3.53
C TYR A 177 -10.44 18.40 -3.03
N SER A 178 -10.88 18.49 -1.78
CA SER A 178 -11.33 19.74 -1.13
C SER A 178 -11.24 19.61 0.40
N SER A 179 -11.67 20.62 1.11
CA SER A 179 -11.78 20.55 2.58
C SER A 179 -12.64 19.40 3.08
N SER A 180 -13.69 19.03 2.34
CA SER A 180 -14.66 18.00 2.75
C SER A 180 -14.52 16.67 2.02
N ASN A 181 -13.75 16.60 0.92
CA ASN A 181 -13.67 15.44 0.05
C ASN A 181 -12.23 15.03 -0.28
N PHE A 182 -12.05 13.78 -0.63
CA PHE A 182 -10.79 13.21 -1.11
C PHE A 182 -11.01 12.40 -2.40
N TRP A 183 -9.95 12.15 -3.16
CA TRP A 183 -9.98 11.28 -4.31
C TRP A 183 -10.02 9.81 -3.87
N TYR A 184 -10.95 9.07 -4.45
CA TYR A 184 -11.15 7.66 -4.15
C TYR A 184 -10.66 6.82 -5.32
N ALA A 185 -9.67 5.99 -5.09
CA ALA A 185 -9.06 5.19 -6.14
C ALA A 185 -9.88 3.92 -6.40
N GLN A 186 -10.33 3.74 -7.64
CA GLN A 186 -11.01 2.52 -8.12
C GLN A 186 -10.07 1.67 -8.99
N ALA A 187 -8.79 1.69 -8.65
CA ALA A 187 -7.73 1.09 -9.45
C ALA A 187 -7.86 -0.44 -9.62
N MET A 188 -8.61 -1.11 -8.73
CA MET A 188 -8.76 -2.57 -8.72
C MET A 188 -10.11 -3.07 -9.26
N LEU A 189 -10.94 -2.20 -9.86
CA LEU A 189 -12.21 -2.63 -10.45
C LEU A 189 -12.02 -3.14 -11.88
N ASP A 190 -12.81 -4.15 -12.28
CA ASP A 190 -12.66 -4.84 -13.56
C ASP A 190 -12.82 -3.95 -14.79
N TRP A 191 -13.66 -2.94 -14.68
CA TRP A 191 -14.13 -2.13 -15.79
C TRP A 191 -13.62 -0.69 -15.78
N CYS A 192 -12.85 -0.29 -14.74
CA CYS A 192 -12.26 1.03 -14.73
C CYS A 192 -10.99 1.09 -13.86
N GLN A 193 -9.88 1.31 -14.50
CA GLN A 193 -8.70 1.81 -13.83
C GLN A 193 -8.84 3.33 -13.71
N GLN A 194 -9.63 3.80 -12.77
CA GLN A 194 -9.91 5.22 -12.62
C GLN A 194 -9.73 5.65 -11.17
N ILE A 195 -9.21 6.84 -10.99
CA ILE A 195 -9.54 7.61 -9.82
C ILE A 195 -10.99 8.00 -10.02
N SER A 196 -11.90 7.38 -9.29
CA SER A 196 -13.27 7.84 -9.38
C SER A 196 -13.48 8.95 -8.36
N ARG A 197 -14.48 9.69 -8.67
CA ARG A 197 -15.20 10.67 -7.88
C ARG A 197 -14.67 10.85 -6.44
N TRP A 198 -14.54 12.09 -6.05
CA TRP A 198 -14.37 12.49 -4.67
C TRP A 198 -15.42 11.85 -3.76
N ARG A 199 -14.98 11.46 -2.57
CA ARG A 199 -15.85 10.99 -1.48
C ARG A 199 -15.76 11.92 -0.29
N PRO A 200 -16.84 12.04 0.51
CA PRO A 200 -16.75 12.74 1.79
C PRO A 200 -15.72 12.09 2.71
N LYS A 201 -14.92 12.89 3.38
CA LYS A 201 -13.83 12.43 4.28
C LYS A 201 -14.34 11.59 5.45
N THR A 202 -15.59 11.78 5.85
CA THR A 202 -16.23 11.02 6.93
C THR A 202 -16.82 9.68 6.46
N THR A 203 -16.85 9.43 5.15
CA THR A 203 -17.35 8.16 4.61
C THR A 203 -16.27 7.08 4.75
N ALA A 204 -16.64 5.96 5.40
CA ALA A 204 -15.74 4.83 5.50
C ALA A 204 -15.53 4.15 4.14
N GLY A 205 -14.31 3.77 3.86
CA GLY A 205 -13.90 3.06 2.65
C GLY A 205 -12.72 2.12 2.90
N PRO A 206 -12.49 1.20 1.97
CA PRO A 206 -11.36 0.27 2.06
C PRO A 206 -10.03 1.03 2.16
N THR A 207 -9.20 0.61 3.07
CA THR A 207 -7.91 1.22 3.41
C THR A 207 -6.87 0.12 3.55
N THR A 208 -5.87 0.16 2.69
CA THR A 208 -4.72 -0.75 2.74
C THR A 208 -3.46 0.08 2.91
N PRO A 209 -2.66 -0.15 3.98
CA PRO A 209 -1.35 0.48 4.10
C PRO A 209 -0.45 0.08 2.94
N ILE A 210 0.29 1.04 2.38
CA ILE A 210 1.34 0.78 1.41
C ILE A 210 2.68 1.31 1.90
N THR A 211 3.76 0.77 1.37
CA THR A 211 5.12 1.31 1.48
C THR A 211 5.84 1.13 0.16
N ARG A 212 7.02 1.76 0.02
CA ARG A 212 7.86 1.62 -1.18
C ARG A 212 9.28 1.28 -0.77
N LEU A 213 9.79 0.22 -1.34
CA LEU A 213 11.20 -0.16 -1.22
C LEU A 213 12.01 0.62 -2.27
N ARG A 214 13.20 1.04 -1.88
CA ARG A 214 14.12 1.82 -2.73
C ARG A 214 15.23 0.94 -3.27
#